data_1a82676a687279dce8669bf039f97009
#
_entry.id   1a82676a687279dce8669bf039f97009
#
_cell.length_a   1.000
_cell.length_b   1.000
_cell.length_c   1.000
_cell.angle_alpha   90.00
_cell.angle_beta   90.00
_cell.angle_gamma   90.00
#
_symmetry.space_group_name_H-M   'P 1'
#
loop_
_entity.id
_entity.type
_entity.pdbx_description
1 polymer ?
#
loop_
_entity_poly.entity_id
_entity_poly.type
_entity_poly.pdbx_seq_one_letter_code
_entity_poly.pdbx_strand_id
1 'polypeptide(L)'
;MSDNIVLHGLDDRLDKILEDTYYQLIYQEQVTAIAVQLAGWSEGEADGIRKTIGRKIQKELDALIPRLVSDFISHGMKEESAKTLASAIQACGSYSFNKAHSYEYGLIAYQTAYLKANYPVEYMCSLLNANMDNTDDVIKYIEECKKMGIKVLPPSVKSANLKFIPENGAIRFGLSCIKGINNINIIQADDIHTFFMYNCYNKRINEALIKSGALDCFGLERGKLFNLAFDIDNEIKLEESKINKCYDKIHEKSYELSCSKEGTKKVATLKNQIENQKKAMQKSRDKIKELQHCYDDFNEEQGEIEVLGFTFKDKFSQYAVEKYRVFNSDMYINQYILADIIEVRLHKDKRGRKMAFINAIPYMGTKTDFVVFASSFRDEYASLKGVYVLEVSKGNQVTGIVKPEIK
;
A
#
# COMPACT_ATOMS: atom_id res chain seq x y z
N MET A 1 -20.25 35.44 -5.29
CA MET A 1 -19.62 35.62 -6.61
C MET A 1 -18.88 36.93 -6.54
N SER A 2 -17.54 36.91 -6.49
CA SER A 2 -16.74 38.13 -6.53
C SER A 2 -16.84 38.68 -7.93
N ASP A 3 -17.37 39.90 -8.06
CA ASP A 3 -17.36 40.64 -9.32
C ASP A 3 -15.93 40.63 -9.85
N ASN A 4 -15.73 40.20 -11.11
CA ASN A 4 -14.43 40.19 -11.75
C ASN A 4 -13.95 41.66 -11.86
N ILE A 5 -13.09 42.10 -10.95
CA ILE A 5 -12.49 43.45 -11.01
C ILE A 5 -11.50 43.42 -12.17
N VAL A 6 -11.79 44.24 -13.21
CA VAL A 6 -10.90 44.36 -14.36
C VAL A 6 -9.82 45.38 -14.01
N LEU A 7 -8.57 44.97 -13.99
CA LEU A 7 -7.40 45.77 -13.67
C LEU A 7 -6.65 46.27 -14.92
N HIS A 8 -6.83 45.61 -16.06
CA HIS A 8 -6.19 45.99 -17.31
C HIS A 8 -6.67 47.35 -17.81
N GLY A 9 -5.72 48.21 -18.17
CA GLY A 9 -5.99 49.54 -18.70
C GLY A 9 -6.28 50.62 -17.64
N LEU A 10 -6.16 50.29 -16.34
CA LEU A 10 -6.30 51.30 -15.27
C LEU A 10 -5.10 52.25 -15.18
N ASP A 11 -3.88 51.75 -15.45
CA ASP A 11 -2.62 52.48 -15.47
C ASP A 11 -1.56 51.64 -16.20
N ASP A 12 -0.78 52.25 -17.12
CA ASP A 12 0.24 51.50 -17.90
C ASP A 12 1.35 50.89 -17.03
N ARG A 13 1.63 51.45 -15.84
CA ARG A 13 2.60 50.91 -14.89
C ARG A 13 2.04 49.63 -14.22
N LEU A 14 0.73 49.64 -13.92
CA LEU A 14 0.03 48.47 -13.37
C LEU A 14 0.01 47.34 -14.38
N ASP A 15 -0.29 47.63 -15.63
CA ASP A 15 -0.32 46.64 -16.70
C ASP A 15 1.02 45.90 -16.82
N LYS A 16 2.15 46.60 -16.73
CA LYS A 16 3.49 45.99 -16.74
C LYS A 16 3.74 45.05 -15.53
N ILE A 17 3.24 45.40 -14.36
CA ILE A 17 3.38 44.55 -13.14
C ILE A 17 2.55 43.27 -13.25
N LEU A 18 1.38 43.35 -13.91
CA LEU A 18 0.41 42.28 -13.98
C LEU A 18 0.45 41.47 -15.29
N GLU A 19 1.30 41.82 -16.25
CA GLU A 19 1.39 41.16 -17.56
C GLU A 19 1.58 39.63 -17.45
N ASP A 20 2.54 39.21 -16.64
CA ASP A 20 2.86 37.78 -16.41
C ASP A 20 1.67 36.96 -15.86
N THR A 21 0.69 37.63 -15.26
CA THR A 21 -0.50 36.98 -14.64
C THR A 21 -1.78 37.35 -15.38
N TYR A 22 -1.68 37.71 -16.66
CA TYR A 22 -2.84 38.11 -17.49
C TYR A 22 -3.70 39.17 -16.82
N TYR A 23 -3.03 40.18 -16.26
CA TYR A 23 -3.64 41.32 -15.57
C TYR A 23 -4.46 40.95 -14.33
N GLN A 24 -4.15 39.79 -13.72
CA GLN A 24 -4.75 39.34 -12.47
C GLN A 24 -3.81 39.60 -11.29
N LEU A 25 -4.36 40.08 -10.18
CA LEU A 25 -3.61 40.26 -8.93
C LEU A 25 -3.63 38.95 -8.16
N ILE A 26 -2.52 38.18 -8.21
CA ILE A 26 -2.38 36.84 -7.66
C ILE A 26 -1.34 36.80 -6.54
N TYR A 27 -0.20 37.47 -6.77
CA TYR A 27 0.97 37.33 -5.90
C TYR A 27 1.13 38.51 -4.93
N GLN A 28 1.58 38.20 -3.71
CA GLN A 28 1.92 39.20 -2.69
C GLN A 28 2.99 40.18 -3.20
N GLU A 29 3.95 39.70 -3.98
CA GLU A 29 5.01 40.49 -4.60
C GLU A 29 4.48 41.53 -5.60
N GLN A 30 3.37 41.25 -6.27
CA GLN A 30 2.72 42.22 -7.14
C GLN A 30 2.14 43.39 -6.31
N VAL A 31 1.53 43.07 -5.15
CA VAL A 31 1.04 44.14 -4.24
C VAL A 31 2.20 45.02 -3.74
N THR A 32 3.34 44.43 -3.40
CA THR A 32 4.55 45.15 -3.02
C THR A 32 5.03 46.06 -4.17
N ALA A 33 5.15 45.50 -5.38
CA ALA A 33 5.55 46.28 -6.56
C ALA A 33 4.59 47.44 -6.88
N ILE A 34 3.28 47.21 -6.74
CA ILE A 34 2.24 48.22 -6.89
C ILE A 34 2.43 49.35 -5.86
N ALA A 35 2.64 49.00 -4.58
CA ALA A 35 2.85 50.01 -3.53
C ALA A 35 4.11 50.85 -3.77
N VAL A 36 5.20 50.26 -4.24
CA VAL A 36 6.43 50.99 -4.58
C VAL A 36 6.26 51.84 -5.82
N GLN A 37 5.77 51.28 -6.94
CA GLN A 37 5.80 51.94 -8.25
C GLN A 37 4.63 52.91 -8.48
N LEU A 38 3.47 52.64 -7.88
CA LEU A 38 2.27 53.45 -8.08
C LEU A 38 1.93 54.35 -6.89
N ALA A 39 2.23 53.92 -5.65
CA ALA A 39 1.99 54.71 -4.46
C ALA A 39 3.26 55.45 -3.95
N GLY A 40 4.43 55.18 -4.53
CA GLY A 40 5.68 55.81 -4.13
C GLY A 40 6.22 55.39 -2.75
N TRP A 41 5.80 54.22 -2.25
CA TRP A 41 6.25 53.73 -0.95
C TRP A 41 7.71 53.25 -1.03
N SER A 42 8.42 53.34 0.08
CA SER A 42 9.70 52.66 0.22
C SER A 42 9.51 51.15 0.23
N GLU A 43 10.55 50.38 -0.16
CA GLU A 43 10.52 48.92 -0.11
C GLU A 43 10.16 48.37 1.27
N GLY A 44 10.65 49.02 2.34
CA GLY A 44 10.35 48.67 3.72
C GLY A 44 8.87 48.82 4.09
N GLU A 45 8.22 49.93 3.66
CA GLU A 45 6.79 50.15 3.88
C GLU A 45 5.94 49.17 3.06
N ALA A 46 6.33 48.94 1.81
CA ALA A 46 5.66 47.99 0.92
C ALA A 46 5.78 46.55 1.44
N ASP A 47 6.89 46.15 2.06
CA ASP A 47 7.03 44.86 2.74
C ASP A 47 6.09 44.75 3.94
N GLY A 48 5.73 45.85 4.58
CA GLY A 48 4.71 45.91 5.62
C GLY A 48 3.34 45.41 5.13
N ILE A 49 2.89 45.85 3.95
CA ILE A 49 1.64 45.34 3.33
C ILE A 49 1.76 43.84 3.07
N ARG A 50 2.87 43.37 2.47
CA ARG A 50 3.09 41.98 2.19
C ARG A 50 3.00 41.12 3.47
N LYS A 51 3.58 41.58 4.58
CA LYS A 51 3.50 40.90 5.88
C LYS A 51 2.08 40.83 6.42
N THR A 52 1.32 41.95 6.30
CA THR A 52 -0.08 42.01 6.71
C THR A 52 -0.95 41.00 5.92
N ILE A 53 -0.76 40.97 4.61
CA ILE A 53 -1.42 40.03 3.71
C ILE A 53 -1.01 38.58 4.06
N GLY A 54 0.28 38.29 4.22
CA GLY A 54 0.81 36.99 4.55
C GLY A 54 0.29 36.42 5.88
N ARG A 55 0.05 37.28 6.87
CA ARG A 55 -0.56 36.94 8.15
C ARG A 55 -2.09 36.86 8.11
N LYS A 56 -2.71 37.24 6.99
CA LYS A 56 -4.18 37.29 6.79
C LYS A 56 -4.90 38.18 7.82
N ILE A 57 -4.29 39.29 8.21
CA ILE A 57 -4.85 40.24 9.18
C ILE A 57 -5.66 41.30 8.42
N GLN A 58 -6.89 40.96 8.06
CA GLN A 58 -7.77 41.82 7.24
C GLN A 58 -7.93 43.21 7.82
N LYS A 59 -8.10 43.33 9.15
CA LYS A 59 -8.27 44.61 9.82
C LYS A 59 -7.11 45.61 9.64
N GLU A 60 -5.87 45.09 9.62
CA GLU A 60 -4.67 45.91 9.38
C GLU A 60 -4.59 46.31 7.91
N LEU A 61 -4.94 45.42 6.99
CA LEU A 61 -5.01 45.71 5.57
C LEU A 61 -6.05 46.82 5.29
N ASP A 62 -7.26 46.67 5.84
CA ASP A 62 -8.35 47.64 5.68
C ASP A 62 -7.95 49.06 6.19
N ALA A 63 -7.14 49.13 7.25
CA ALA A 63 -6.62 50.39 7.76
C ALA A 63 -5.60 51.06 6.83
N LEU A 64 -4.93 50.30 5.96
CA LEU A 64 -3.95 50.83 4.98
C LEU A 64 -4.59 51.31 3.66
N ILE A 65 -5.79 50.82 3.33
CA ILE A 65 -6.47 51.11 2.06
C ILE A 65 -6.68 52.62 1.82
N PRO A 66 -7.17 53.44 2.77
CA PRO A 66 -7.36 54.89 2.55
C PRO A 66 -6.05 55.61 2.19
N ARG A 67 -4.93 55.25 2.85
CA ARG A 67 -3.62 55.75 2.56
C ARG A 67 -3.18 55.39 1.14
N LEU A 68 -3.33 54.11 0.75
CA LEU A 68 -3.01 53.64 -0.59
C LEU A 68 -3.75 54.43 -1.69
N VAL A 69 -5.05 54.65 -1.52
CA VAL A 69 -5.86 55.43 -2.49
C VAL A 69 -5.32 56.86 -2.61
N SER A 70 -5.03 57.51 -1.48
CA SER A 70 -4.46 58.87 -1.47
C SER A 70 -3.11 58.94 -2.18
N ASP A 71 -2.24 57.94 -1.90
CA ASP A 71 -0.89 57.92 -2.44
C ASP A 71 -0.92 57.55 -3.95
N PHE A 72 -1.80 56.67 -4.42
CA PHE A 72 -2.00 56.43 -5.87
C PHE A 72 -2.42 57.70 -6.62
N ILE A 73 -3.36 58.48 -6.07
CA ILE A 73 -3.83 59.72 -6.68
C ILE A 73 -2.69 60.76 -6.72
N SER A 74 -1.92 60.90 -5.64
CA SER A 74 -0.79 61.85 -5.57
C SER A 74 0.32 61.50 -6.57
N HIS A 75 0.43 60.25 -6.98
CA HIS A 75 1.38 59.75 -7.98
C HIS A 75 0.77 59.63 -9.39
N GLY A 76 -0.34 60.33 -9.64
CA GLY A 76 -0.89 60.56 -10.98
C GLY A 76 -1.94 59.58 -11.44
N MET A 77 -2.41 58.68 -10.60
CA MET A 77 -3.51 57.76 -10.94
C MET A 77 -4.86 58.49 -10.85
N LYS A 78 -5.79 58.22 -11.75
CA LYS A 78 -7.17 58.70 -11.65
C LYS A 78 -7.86 58.15 -10.41
N GLU A 79 -8.67 58.96 -9.75
CA GLU A 79 -9.35 58.57 -8.50
C GLU A 79 -10.18 57.29 -8.62
N GLU A 80 -10.90 57.14 -9.73
CA GLU A 80 -11.70 55.92 -9.97
C GLU A 80 -10.83 54.68 -10.10
N SER A 81 -9.72 54.76 -10.86
CA SER A 81 -8.75 53.67 -11.01
C SER A 81 -8.08 53.33 -9.68
N ALA A 82 -7.71 54.35 -8.87
CA ALA A 82 -7.11 54.18 -7.55
C ALA A 82 -8.03 53.44 -6.59
N LYS A 83 -9.32 53.77 -6.56
CA LYS A 83 -10.32 53.08 -5.74
C LYS A 83 -10.54 51.64 -6.19
N THR A 84 -10.60 51.41 -7.50
CA THR A 84 -10.74 50.08 -8.09
C THR A 84 -9.55 49.20 -7.73
N LEU A 85 -8.32 49.68 -7.90
CA LEU A 85 -7.09 48.98 -7.55
C LEU A 85 -7.01 48.67 -6.05
N ALA A 86 -7.33 49.65 -5.18
CA ALA A 86 -7.33 49.47 -3.73
C ALA A 86 -8.35 48.42 -3.29
N SER A 87 -9.53 48.37 -3.90
CA SER A 87 -10.54 47.34 -3.66
C SER A 87 -10.05 45.96 -4.08
N ALA A 88 -9.32 45.85 -5.20
CA ALA A 88 -8.70 44.61 -5.64
C ALA A 88 -7.60 44.14 -4.68
N ILE A 89 -6.76 45.06 -4.18
CA ILE A 89 -5.74 44.74 -3.16
C ILE A 89 -6.40 44.24 -1.86
N GLN A 90 -7.46 44.89 -1.42
CA GLN A 90 -8.22 44.50 -0.24
C GLN A 90 -8.81 43.09 -0.39
N ALA A 91 -9.43 42.79 -1.52
CA ALA A 91 -9.95 41.47 -1.82
C ALA A 91 -8.82 40.40 -1.92
N CYS A 92 -7.70 40.77 -2.53
CA CYS A 92 -6.52 39.92 -2.70
C CYS A 92 -5.92 39.46 -1.34
N GLY A 93 -6.08 40.23 -0.27
CA GLY A 93 -5.51 39.96 1.03
C GLY A 93 -5.86 38.58 1.62
N SER A 94 -6.98 37.98 1.23
CA SER A 94 -7.41 36.67 1.71
C SER A 94 -6.85 35.50 0.91
N TYR A 95 -6.50 35.67 -0.36
CA TYR A 95 -6.14 34.59 -1.27
C TYR A 95 -4.79 34.76 -1.98
N SER A 96 -4.11 35.89 -1.84
CA SER A 96 -2.83 36.11 -2.49
C SER A 96 -1.76 35.10 -2.03
N PHE A 97 -0.87 34.76 -2.95
CA PHE A 97 0.10 33.70 -2.78
C PHE A 97 1.53 34.23 -2.96
N ASN A 98 2.52 33.54 -2.33
CA ASN A 98 3.92 33.91 -2.49
C ASN A 98 4.44 33.42 -3.87
N LYS A 99 4.99 34.34 -4.70
CA LYS A 99 5.48 34.01 -6.07
C LYS A 99 6.67 33.07 -6.01
N ALA A 100 7.61 33.26 -5.08
CA ALA A 100 8.78 32.40 -4.93
C ALA A 100 8.38 30.97 -4.59
N HIS A 101 7.43 30.82 -3.67
CA HIS A 101 6.91 29.48 -3.30
C HIS A 101 6.22 28.79 -4.49
N SER A 102 5.40 29.53 -5.27
CA SER A 102 4.77 28.99 -6.48
C SER A 102 5.81 28.53 -7.51
N TYR A 103 6.85 29.32 -7.70
CA TYR A 103 7.92 29.02 -8.63
C TYR A 103 8.70 27.77 -8.23
N GLU A 104 9.08 27.68 -6.95
CA GLU A 104 9.83 26.53 -6.41
C GLU A 104 9.02 25.22 -6.55
N TYR A 105 7.75 25.24 -6.16
CA TYR A 105 6.88 24.07 -6.31
C TYR A 105 6.61 23.72 -7.77
N GLY A 106 6.43 24.74 -8.61
CA GLY A 106 6.29 24.54 -10.06
C GLY A 106 7.53 23.91 -10.68
N LEU A 107 8.72 24.33 -10.25
CA LEU A 107 9.98 23.74 -10.70
C LEU A 107 10.12 22.28 -10.25
N ILE A 108 9.80 21.97 -8.99
CA ILE A 108 9.81 20.58 -8.47
C ILE A 108 8.80 19.72 -9.24
N ALA A 109 7.58 20.24 -9.46
CA ALA A 109 6.56 19.53 -10.23
C ALA A 109 7.02 19.25 -11.67
N TYR A 110 7.66 20.22 -12.32
CA TYR A 110 8.24 20.03 -13.65
C TYR A 110 9.37 18.99 -13.64
N GLN A 111 10.30 19.08 -12.68
CA GLN A 111 11.42 18.13 -12.56
C GLN A 111 10.93 16.70 -12.34
N THR A 112 9.96 16.51 -11.45
CA THR A 112 9.39 15.18 -11.19
C THR A 112 8.65 14.62 -12.41
N ALA A 113 7.89 15.46 -13.12
CA ALA A 113 7.23 15.09 -14.37
C ALA A 113 8.25 14.73 -15.47
N TYR A 114 9.32 15.50 -15.60
CA TYR A 114 10.41 15.24 -16.55
C TYR A 114 11.09 13.91 -16.25
N LEU A 115 11.44 13.65 -14.99
CA LEU A 115 12.07 12.38 -14.57
C LEU A 115 11.13 11.20 -14.81
N LYS A 116 9.85 11.33 -14.48
CA LYS A 116 8.86 10.27 -14.75
C LYS A 116 8.73 9.95 -16.24
N ALA A 117 8.81 10.96 -17.11
CA ALA A 117 8.67 10.79 -18.56
C ALA A 117 9.93 10.23 -19.23
N ASN A 118 11.13 10.64 -18.81
CA ASN A 118 12.39 10.31 -19.48
C ASN A 118 13.17 9.18 -18.78
N TYR A 119 12.98 8.97 -17.46
CA TYR A 119 13.65 7.96 -16.65
C TYR A 119 12.63 7.22 -15.77
N PRO A 120 11.61 6.57 -16.40
CA PRO A 120 10.47 6.04 -15.64
C PRO A 120 10.85 4.93 -14.65
N VAL A 121 11.81 4.08 -14.97
CA VAL A 121 12.25 2.98 -14.08
C VAL A 121 12.92 3.52 -12.83
N GLU A 122 13.88 4.44 -12.99
CA GLU A 122 14.63 5.07 -11.91
C GLU A 122 13.71 5.92 -11.04
N TYR A 123 12.79 6.68 -11.65
CA TYR A 123 11.81 7.50 -10.96
C TYR A 123 10.88 6.64 -10.09
N MET A 124 10.27 5.60 -10.67
CA MET A 124 9.37 4.71 -9.94
C MET A 124 10.10 3.92 -8.85
N CYS A 125 11.34 3.49 -9.11
CA CYS A 125 12.21 2.86 -8.11
C CYS A 125 12.47 3.78 -6.92
N SER A 126 12.78 5.05 -7.17
CA SER A 126 12.98 6.06 -6.11
C SER A 126 11.70 6.33 -5.33
N LEU A 127 10.55 6.37 -6.00
CA LEU A 127 9.25 6.57 -5.38
C LEU A 127 8.86 5.40 -4.47
N LEU A 128 9.08 4.17 -4.92
CA LEU A 128 8.90 2.96 -4.13
C LEU A 128 9.81 2.99 -2.88
N ASN A 129 11.07 3.37 -3.03
CA ASN A 129 12.02 3.47 -1.92
C ASN A 129 11.65 4.54 -0.89
N ALA A 130 11.07 5.65 -1.33
CA ALA A 130 10.61 6.71 -0.45
C ALA A 130 9.38 6.32 0.40
N ASN A 131 8.65 5.28 -0.03
CA ASN A 131 7.41 4.84 0.62
C ASN A 131 7.45 3.39 1.13
N MET A 132 8.65 2.82 1.33
CA MET A 132 8.82 1.41 1.75
C MET A 132 8.10 1.05 3.05
N ASP A 133 7.91 2.01 3.94
CA ASP A 133 7.29 1.81 5.26
C ASP A 133 5.75 1.73 5.19
N ASN A 134 5.16 2.03 4.03
CA ASN A 134 3.71 1.99 3.81
C ASN A 134 3.36 0.98 2.71
N THR A 135 2.87 -0.18 3.12
CA THR A 135 2.50 -1.28 2.21
C THR A 135 1.46 -0.86 1.16
N ASP A 136 0.47 -0.06 1.54
CA ASP A 136 -0.61 0.37 0.63
C ASP A 136 -0.07 1.29 -0.47
N ASP A 137 0.84 2.20 -0.14
CA ASP A 137 1.50 3.06 -1.13
C ASP A 137 2.44 2.24 -2.04
N VAL A 138 3.17 1.27 -1.50
CA VAL A 138 4.00 0.35 -2.29
C VAL A 138 3.14 -0.40 -3.31
N ILE A 139 2.00 -0.97 -2.90
CA ILE A 139 1.06 -1.65 -3.81
C ILE A 139 0.58 -0.71 -4.90
N LYS A 140 0.15 0.50 -4.55
CA LYS A 140 -0.30 1.53 -5.47
C LYS A 140 0.76 1.89 -6.52
N TYR A 141 2.02 2.04 -6.10
CA TYR A 141 3.11 2.36 -7.04
C TYR A 141 3.53 1.17 -7.90
N ILE A 142 3.42 -0.07 -7.40
CA ILE A 142 3.60 -1.28 -8.22
C ILE A 142 2.55 -1.35 -9.32
N GLU A 143 1.29 -1.01 -9.03
CA GLU A 143 0.23 -0.94 -10.03
C GLU A 143 0.48 0.17 -11.05
N GLU A 144 0.98 1.32 -10.62
CA GLU A 144 1.39 2.39 -11.54
C GLU A 144 2.54 1.92 -12.45
N CYS A 145 3.53 1.19 -11.91
CA CYS A 145 4.57 0.55 -12.72
C CYS A 145 3.97 -0.36 -13.79
N LYS A 146 3.01 -1.20 -13.44
CA LYS A 146 2.32 -2.09 -14.41
C LYS A 146 1.64 -1.30 -15.52
N LYS A 147 0.93 -0.20 -15.19
CA LYS A 147 0.28 0.69 -16.17
C LYS A 147 1.29 1.35 -17.10
N MET A 148 2.48 1.66 -16.61
CA MET A 148 3.59 2.23 -17.38
C MET A 148 4.39 1.17 -18.16
N GLY A 149 4.03 -0.11 -18.08
CA GLY A 149 4.78 -1.21 -18.71
C GLY A 149 6.09 -1.58 -18.02
N ILE A 150 6.32 -1.10 -16.79
CA ILE A 150 7.51 -1.40 -15.99
C ILE A 150 7.26 -2.67 -15.19
N LYS A 151 8.09 -3.69 -15.41
CA LYS A 151 8.00 -4.95 -14.67
C LYS A 151 8.61 -4.78 -13.28
N VAL A 152 7.91 -5.22 -12.24
CA VAL A 152 8.46 -5.37 -10.89
C VAL A 152 8.79 -6.84 -10.67
N LEU A 153 10.06 -7.13 -10.40
CA LEU A 153 10.57 -8.49 -10.20
C LEU A 153 10.41 -8.90 -8.72
N PRO A 154 10.12 -10.19 -8.43
CA PRO A 154 10.02 -10.69 -7.07
C PRO A 154 11.30 -10.42 -6.25
N PRO A 155 11.22 -10.41 -4.91
CA PRO A 155 12.41 -10.33 -4.06
C PRO A 155 13.34 -11.52 -4.32
N SER A 156 14.65 -11.33 -4.14
CA SER A 156 15.62 -12.42 -4.29
C SER A 156 16.80 -12.21 -3.36
N VAL A 157 17.16 -13.24 -2.60
CA VAL A 157 18.36 -13.21 -1.76
C VAL A 157 19.66 -13.17 -2.58
N LYS A 158 19.65 -13.65 -3.84
CA LYS A 158 20.81 -13.53 -4.74
C LYS A 158 21.09 -12.11 -5.17
N SER A 159 20.08 -11.26 -5.25
CA SER A 159 20.30 -9.82 -5.50
C SER A 159 20.76 -9.09 -4.24
N ALA A 160 20.48 -9.62 -3.06
CA ALA A 160 20.84 -9.09 -1.73
C ALA A 160 20.53 -7.61 -1.50
N ASN A 161 19.53 -7.08 -2.24
CA ASN A 161 19.15 -5.68 -2.19
C ASN A 161 18.11 -5.45 -1.09
N LEU A 162 18.43 -4.63 -0.11
CA LEU A 162 17.47 -4.25 0.95
C LEU A 162 16.39 -3.29 0.43
N LYS A 163 16.76 -2.40 -0.48
CA LYS A 163 15.85 -1.43 -1.12
C LYS A 163 15.49 -1.90 -2.54
N PHE A 164 14.46 -1.31 -3.12
CA PHE A 164 14.19 -1.47 -4.55
C PHE A 164 15.37 -0.98 -5.38
N ILE A 165 15.71 -1.69 -6.44
CA ILE A 165 16.80 -1.33 -7.37
C ILE A 165 16.35 -1.51 -8.82
N PRO A 166 16.81 -0.66 -9.75
CA PRO A 166 16.67 -0.90 -11.18
C PRO A 166 17.47 -2.14 -11.58
N GLU A 167 16.87 -3.03 -12.39
CA GLU A 167 17.49 -4.25 -12.85
C GLU A 167 17.03 -4.56 -14.30
N ASN A 168 17.89 -4.35 -15.28
CA ASN A 168 17.62 -4.66 -16.70
C ASN A 168 16.30 -4.07 -17.24
N GLY A 169 16.02 -2.80 -16.95
CA GLY A 169 14.78 -2.12 -17.38
C GLY A 169 13.54 -2.48 -16.55
N ALA A 170 13.70 -3.29 -15.52
CA ALA A 170 12.70 -3.62 -14.51
C ALA A 170 13.10 -3.06 -13.13
N ILE A 171 12.28 -3.29 -12.11
CA ILE A 171 12.58 -2.94 -10.72
C ILE A 171 12.57 -4.22 -9.88
N ARG A 172 13.69 -4.53 -9.21
CA ARG A 172 13.77 -5.63 -8.24
C ARG A 172 13.17 -5.20 -6.91
N PHE A 173 12.30 -6.03 -6.34
CA PHE A 173 11.66 -5.78 -5.05
C PHE A 173 12.68 -5.79 -3.90
N GLY A 174 12.59 -4.81 -2.99
CA GLY A 174 13.49 -4.65 -1.86
C GLY A 174 13.18 -5.60 -0.70
N LEU A 175 14.17 -6.31 -0.19
CA LEU A 175 13.98 -7.29 0.89
C LEU A 175 13.46 -6.67 2.20
N SER A 176 13.85 -5.43 2.52
CA SER A 176 13.36 -4.74 3.73
C SER A 176 11.89 -4.34 3.64
N CYS A 177 11.27 -4.39 2.45
CA CYS A 177 9.85 -4.14 2.27
C CYS A 177 8.98 -5.38 2.60
N ILE A 178 9.60 -6.55 2.82
CA ILE A 178 8.91 -7.77 3.24
C ILE A 178 8.55 -7.63 4.72
N LYS A 179 7.29 -7.81 5.06
CA LYS A 179 6.81 -7.74 6.45
C LYS A 179 7.54 -8.75 7.34
N GLY A 180 8.18 -8.23 8.36
CA GLY A 180 9.00 -9.04 9.29
C GLY A 180 10.50 -9.01 9.00
N ILE A 181 10.92 -8.35 7.91
CA ILE A 181 12.32 -8.15 7.53
C ILE A 181 12.60 -6.66 7.51
N ASN A 182 13.27 -6.14 8.53
CA ASN A 182 13.61 -4.70 8.59
C ASN A 182 15.03 -4.44 8.11
N ASN A 183 15.99 -5.14 8.70
CA ASN A 183 17.42 -4.99 8.38
C ASN A 183 18.09 -6.35 8.57
N ILE A 184 18.52 -6.97 7.46
CA ILE A 184 19.24 -8.24 7.47
C ILE A 184 20.54 -8.08 6.69
N ASN A 185 21.59 -8.76 7.14
CA ASN A 185 22.80 -8.93 6.35
C ASN A 185 22.72 -10.28 5.66
N ILE A 186 22.78 -10.30 4.33
CA ILE A 186 22.70 -11.52 3.53
C ILE A 186 24.11 -11.94 3.12
N ILE A 187 24.53 -13.10 3.57
CA ILE A 187 25.74 -13.75 3.08
C ILE A 187 25.34 -14.60 1.87
N GLN A 188 25.96 -14.33 0.73
CA GLN A 188 25.69 -15.04 -0.53
C GLN A 188 26.07 -16.52 -0.41
N ALA A 189 25.28 -17.36 -1.04
CA ALA A 189 25.48 -18.79 -1.08
C ALA A 189 25.02 -19.35 -2.45
N ASP A 190 25.72 -20.38 -2.92
CA ASP A 190 25.40 -21.02 -4.21
C ASP A 190 24.20 -21.96 -4.08
N ASP A 191 24.04 -22.59 -2.92
CA ASP A 191 22.95 -23.53 -2.62
C ASP A 191 22.24 -23.17 -1.32
N ILE A 192 21.04 -23.77 -1.13
CA ILE A 192 20.15 -23.45 -0.01
C ILE A 192 20.68 -23.94 1.35
N HIS A 193 21.42 -25.06 1.40
CA HIS A 193 21.96 -25.57 2.66
C HIS A 193 23.07 -24.63 3.16
N THR A 194 23.95 -24.22 2.27
CA THR A 194 24.99 -23.22 2.55
C THR A 194 24.36 -21.88 2.93
N PHE A 195 23.24 -21.50 2.28
CA PHE A 195 22.51 -20.29 2.65
C PHE A 195 22.02 -20.32 4.10
N PHE A 196 21.33 -21.37 4.52
CA PHE A 196 20.84 -21.48 5.90
C PHE A 196 21.97 -21.63 6.92
N MET A 197 23.08 -22.24 6.54
CA MET A 197 24.26 -22.39 7.41
C MET A 197 24.94 -21.05 7.69
N TYR A 198 25.07 -20.17 6.67
CA TYR A 198 25.72 -18.86 6.83
C TYR A 198 24.77 -17.79 7.35
N ASN A 199 23.49 -17.88 7.04
CA ASN A 199 22.47 -16.90 7.39
C ASN A 199 21.56 -17.49 8.48
N CYS A 200 22.08 -17.63 9.71
CA CYS A 200 21.35 -18.20 10.86
C CYS A 200 20.23 -17.26 11.34
N TYR A 201 19.23 -17.02 10.49
CA TYR A 201 18.10 -16.16 10.84
C TYR A 201 17.13 -16.87 11.79
N ASN A 202 16.37 -16.08 12.55
CA ASN A 202 15.31 -16.60 13.39
C ASN A 202 14.13 -17.11 12.52
N LYS A 203 13.24 -17.91 13.14
CA LYS A 203 12.08 -18.52 12.50
C LYS A 203 11.25 -17.50 11.68
N ARG A 204 10.97 -16.32 12.25
CA ARG A 204 10.14 -15.28 11.61
C ARG A 204 10.76 -14.77 10.31
N ILE A 205 12.06 -14.55 10.27
CA ILE A 205 12.76 -14.07 9.07
C ILE A 205 12.77 -15.16 8.00
N ASN A 206 13.08 -16.42 8.37
CA ASN A 206 13.06 -17.53 7.44
C ASN A 206 11.66 -17.74 6.83
N GLU A 207 10.61 -17.71 7.66
CA GLU A 207 9.22 -17.74 7.18
C GLU A 207 8.92 -16.61 6.18
N ALA A 208 9.33 -15.38 6.48
CA ALA A 208 9.09 -14.24 5.61
C ALA A 208 9.82 -14.35 4.28
N LEU A 209 11.09 -14.81 4.28
CA LEU A 209 11.88 -15.05 3.07
C LEU A 209 11.26 -16.15 2.19
N ILE A 210 10.79 -17.25 2.80
CA ILE A 210 10.15 -18.33 2.06
C ILE A 210 8.79 -17.89 1.51
N LYS A 211 7.93 -17.31 2.35
CA LYS A 211 6.59 -16.86 1.96
C LYS A 211 6.62 -15.82 0.84
N SER A 212 7.60 -14.92 0.85
CA SER A 212 7.75 -13.87 -0.17
C SER A 212 8.32 -14.37 -1.51
N GLY A 213 8.82 -15.60 -1.58
CA GLY A 213 9.53 -16.13 -2.73
C GLY A 213 10.98 -15.66 -2.88
N ALA A 214 11.54 -15.00 -1.86
CA ALA A 214 12.92 -14.52 -1.91
C ALA A 214 13.96 -15.65 -2.06
N LEU A 215 13.60 -16.89 -1.72
CA LEU A 215 14.43 -18.09 -1.84
C LEU A 215 14.11 -18.93 -3.09
N ASP A 216 13.15 -18.55 -3.92
CA ASP A 216 12.79 -19.30 -5.16
C ASP A 216 13.95 -19.38 -6.13
N CYS A 217 14.93 -18.48 -6.02
CA CYS A 217 16.18 -18.50 -6.80
C CYS A 217 17.03 -19.76 -6.62
N PHE A 218 16.75 -20.60 -5.60
CA PHE A 218 17.41 -21.90 -5.41
C PHE A 218 16.68 -23.06 -6.09
N GLY A 219 15.52 -22.80 -6.73
CA GLY A 219 14.80 -23.81 -7.53
C GLY A 219 14.07 -24.88 -6.74
N LEU A 220 13.79 -24.66 -5.46
CA LEU A 220 13.04 -25.57 -4.62
C LEU A 220 11.62 -25.03 -4.35
N GLU A 221 10.66 -25.93 -4.24
CA GLU A 221 9.30 -25.62 -3.80
C GLU A 221 9.31 -25.02 -2.37
N ARG A 222 8.49 -24.00 -2.13
CA ARG A 222 8.47 -23.30 -0.84
C ARG A 222 8.10 -24.22 0.34
N GLY A 223 7.25 -25.23 0.14
CA GLY A 223 6.98 -26.25 1.16
C GLY A 223 8.24 -27.00 1.59
N LYS A 224 9.09 -27.40 0.63
CA LYS A 224 10.38 -28.05 0.93
C LYS A 224 11.37 -27.10 1.60
N LEU A 225 11.35 -25.80 1.24
CA LEU A 225 12.18 -24.80 1.92
C LEU A 225 11.81 -24.65 3.41
N PHE A 226 10.51 -24.74 3.76
CA PHE A 226 10.08 -24.77 5.16
C PHE A 226 10.62 -25.99 5.91
N ASN A 227 10.56 -27.17 5.31
CA ASN A 227 11.08 -28.38 5.92
C ASN A 227 12.58 -28.28 6.23
N LEU A 228 13.36 -27.72 5.29
CA LEU A 228 14.80 -27.50 5.48
C LEU A 228 15.09 -26.40 6.51
N ALA A 229 14.39 -25.27 6.45
CA ALA A 229 14.61 -24.13 7.35
C ALA A 229 14.30 -24.43 8.82
N PHE A 230 13.36 -25.36 9.09
CA PHE A 230 12.90 -25.69 10.45
C PHE A 230 13.31 -27.08 10.90
N ASP A 231 14.14 -27.75 10.10
CA ASP A 231 14.69 -29.06 10.45
C ASP A 231 13.61 -30.08 10.87
N ILE A 232 12.49 -30.05 10.14
CA ILE A 232 11.29 -30.86 10.44
C ILE A 232 11.61 -32.35 10.45
N ASP A 233 12.51 -32.81 9.58
CA ASP A 233 12.92 -34.21 9.54
C ASP A 233 13.60 -34.66 10.85
N ASN A 234 14.39 -33.77 11.47
CA ASN A 234 14.99 -34.05 12.78
C ASN A 234 13.94 -34.01 13.90
N GLU A 235 12.96 -33.08 13.84
CA GLU A 235 11.85 -33.09 14.81
C GLU A 235 11.04 -34.40 14.71
N ILE A 236 10.78 -34.91 13.51
CA ILE A 236 10.10 -36.20 13.29
C ILE A 236 10.91 -37.35 13.91
N LYS A 237 12.22 -37.44 13.61
CA LYS A 237 13.11 -38.48 14.20
C LYS A 237 13.13 -38.41 15.72
N LEU A 238 13.05 -37.20 16.30
CA LEU A 238 13.02 -37.00 17.75
C LEU A 238 11.71 -37.54 18.36
N GLU A 239 10.58 -37.30 17.71
CA GLU A 239 9.28 -37.85 18.12
C GLU A 239 9.23 -39.40 17.92
N GLU A 240 9.80 -39.93 16.84
CA GLU A 240 9.96 -41.37 16.64
C GLU A 240 10.80 -42.03 17.75
N SER A 241 11.90 -41.38 18.16
CA SER A 241 12.69 -41.84 19.30
C SER A 241 11.88 -41.87 20.61
N LYS A 242 10.98 -40.90 20.84
CA LYS A 242 10.07 -40.92 21.99
C LYS A 242 9.07 -42.05 21.92
N ILE A 243 8.53 -42.34 20.74
CA ILE A 243 7.63 -43.47 20.51
C ILE A 243 8.33 -44.79 20.86
N ASN A 244 9.56 -44.98 20.37
CA ASN A 244 10.34 -46.19 20.67
C ASN A 244 10.58 -46.36 22.17
N LYS A 245 10.97 -45.29 22.88
CA LYS A 245 11.12 -45.33 24.35
C LYS A 245 9.83 -45.62 25.08
N CYS A 246 8.67 -45.13 24.59
CA CYS A 246 7.38 -45.48 25.16
C CYS A 246 7.04 -46.95 24.90
N TYR A 247 7.38 -47.47 23.71
CA TYR A 247 7.18 -48.88 23.36
C TYR A 247 7.96 -49.83 24.27
N ASP A 248 9.25 -49.56 24.48
CA ASP A 248 10.12 -50.34 25.38
C ASP A 248 9.57 -50.37 26.81
N LYS A 249 9.15 -49.23 27.34
CA LYS A 249 8.53 -49.14 28.68
C LYS A 249 7.19 -49.85 28.77
N ILE A 250 6.39 -49.85 27.74
CA ILE A 250 5.14 -50.60 27.70
C ILE A 250 5.44 -52.09 27.73
N HIS A 251 6.43 -52.55 26.96
CA HIS A 251 6.84 -53.95 26.89
C HIS A 251 7.36 -54.43 28.26
N GLU A 252 8.27 -53.69 28.88
CA GLU A 252 8.82 -53.99 30.20
C GLU A 252 7.71 -54.11 31.27
N LYS A 253 6.81 -53.11 31.33
CA LYS A 253 5.71 -53.08 32.30
C LYS A 253 4.64 -54.12 32.01
N SER A 254 4.44 -54.52 30.77
CA SER A 254 3.53 -55.59 30.38
C SER A 254 4.07 -56.93 30.83
N TYR A 255 5.39 -57.16 30.74
CA TYR A 255 6.07 -58.33 31.27
C TYR A 255 5.97 -58.36 32.82
N GLU A 256 6.25 -57.28 33.53
CA GLU A 256 6.06 -57.22 34.97
C GLU A 256 4.60 -57.47 35.38
N LEU A 257 3.63 -57.02 34.59
CA LEU A 257 2.21 -57.24 34.83
C LEU A 257 1.86 -58.73 34.72
N SER A 258 2.40 -59.44 33.71
CA SER A 258 2.18 -60.90 33.53
C SER A 258 2.73 -61.75 34.67
N CYS A 259 3.78 -61.27 35.34
CA CYS A 259 4.39 -61.93 36.48
C CYS A 259 3.76 -61.53 37.83
N SER A 260 2.77 -60.65 37.87
CA SER A 260 2.16 -60.14 39.11
C SER A 260 0.86 -60.84 39.44
N LYS A 261 0.62 -61.12 40.76
CA LYS A 261 -0.64 -61.79 41.25
C LYS A 261 -1.84 -60.87 41.07
N GLU A 262 -2.92 -61.33 40.45
CA GLU A 262 -4.16 -60.61 40.24
C GLU A 262 -4.73 -60.09 41.56
N GLY A 263 -5.43 -58.88 41.46
CA GLY A 263 -6.08 -58.20 42.59
C GLY A 263 -5.18 -57.35 43.47
N THR A 264 -3.89 -57.28 43.20
CA THR A 264 -2.97 -56.44 44.00
C THR A 264 -2.94 -54.96 43.55
N LYS A 265 -2.66 -54.03 44.48
CA LYS A 265 -2.45 -52.61 44.16
C LYS A 265 -1.36 -52.40 43.08
N LYS A 266 -0.38 -53.31 43.04
CA LYS A 266 0.70 -53.30 42.03
C LYS A 266 0.15 -53.47 40.62
N VAL A 267 -0.81 -54.38 40.41
CA VAL A 267 -1.45 -54.61 39.11
C VAL A 267 -2.19 -53.35 38.60
N ALA A 268 -2.93 -52.65 39.49
CA ALA A 268 -3.62 -51.40 39.12
C ALA A 268 -2.64 -50.30 38.76
N THR A 269 -1.53 -50.16 39.50
CA THR A 269 -0.47 -49.18 39.20
C THR A 269 0.21 -49.45 37.86
N LEU A 270 0.56 -50.71 37.57
CA LEU A 270 1.18 -51.10 36.28
C LEU A 270 0.24 -50.86 35.10
N LYS A 271 -1.05 -51.19 35.23
CA LYS A 271 -2.06 -50.87 34.19
C LYS A 271 -2.14 -49.39 33.90
N ASN A 272 -2.21 -48.52 34.94
CA ASN A 272 -2.20 -47.09 34.78
C ASN A 272 -0.90 -46.55 34.11
N GLN A 273 0.25 -47.11 34.47
CA GLN A 273 1.52 -46.72 33.88
C GLN A 273 1.59 -47.07 32.37
N ILE A 274 1.10 -48.28 32.00
CA ILE A 274 1.00 -48.71 30.60
C ILE A 274 0.07 -47.79 29.82
N GLU A 275 -1.08 -47.45 30.39
CA GLU A 275 -2.05 -46.56 29.75
C GLU A 275 -1.48 -45.13 29.53
N ASN A 276 -0.76 -44.61 30.52
CA ASN A 276 -0.09 -43.29 30.38
C ASN A 276 1.00 -43.31 29.29
N GLN A 277 1.77 -44.41 29.15
CA GLN A 277 2.74 -44.54 28.07
C GLN A 277 2.06 -44.65 26.70
N LYS A 278 0.92 -45.36 26.59
CA LYS A 278 0.12 -45.41 25.34
C LYS A 278 -0.38 -44.02 24.94
N LYS A 279 -0.88 -43.24 25.89
CA LYS A 279 -1.32 -41.84 25.63
C LYS A 279 -0.16 -40.95 25.16
N ALA A 280 1.01 -41.08 25.80
CA ALA A 280 2.20 -40.32 25.38
C ALA A 280 2.64 -40.72 23.96
N MET A 281 2.64 -42.00 23.64
CA MET A 281 2.96 -42.50 22.31
C MET A 281 1.97 -42.00 21.25
N GLN A 282 0.66 -42.00 21.56
CA GLN A 282 -0.36 -41.48 20.64
C GLN A 282 -0.15 -39.98 20.38
N LYS A 283 0.14 -39.19 21.42
CA LYS A 283 0.46 -37.74 21.27
C LYS A 283 1.65 -37.51 20.35
N SER A 284 2.73 -38.27 20.45
CA SER A 284 3.87 -38.16 19.54
C SER A 284 3.51 -38.61 18.11
N ARG A 285 2.66 -39.62 17.91
CA ARG A 285 2.16 -40.00 16.58
C ARG A 285 1.32 -38.92 15.93
N ASP A 286 0.44 -38.29 16.71
CA ASP A 286 -0.38 -37.19 16.20
C ASP A 286 0.50 -35.98 15.81
N LYS A 287 1.51 -35.69 16.62
CA LYS A 287 2.48 -34.64 16.30
C LYS A 287 3.29 -34.92 15.02
N ILE A 288 3.72 -36.20 14.81
CA ILE A 288 4.38 -36.58 13.56
C ILE A 288 3.48 -36.33 12.35
N LYS A 289 2.19 -36.72 12.45
CA LYS A 289 1.24 -36.45 11.37
C LYS A 289 1.08 -34.95 11.08
N GLU A 290 0.98 -34.13 12.12
CA GLU A 290 0.94 -32.65 11.95
C GLU A 290 2.21 -32.15 11.27
N LEU A 291 3.39 -32.60 11.67
CA LEU A 291 4.67 -32.19 11.07
C LEU A 291 4.80 -32.62 9.61
N GLN A 292 4.39 -33.87 9.27
CA GLN A 292 4.44 -34.41 7.91
C GLN A 292 3.57 -33.63 6.91
N HIS A 293 2.45 -33.07 7.36
CA HIS A 293 1.50 -32.34 6.51
C HIS A 293 1.55 -30.82 6.68
N CYS A 294 2.41 -30.31 7.55
CA CYS A 294 2.43 -28.89 7.93
C CYS A 294 2.65 -27.94 6.74
N TYR A 295 3.33 -28.40 5.68
CA TYR A 295 3.67 -27.59 4.51
C TYR A 295 3.40 -28.26 3.15
N ASP A 296 2.77 -29.45 3.13
CA ASP A 296 2.46 -30.17 1.88
C ASP A 296 1.47 -29.36 1.00
N ASP A 297 0.54 -28.65 1.62
CA ASP A 297 -0.46 -27.79 0.99
C ASP A 297 -0.13 -26.30 1.12
N PHE A 298 1.17 -25.92 1.21
CA PHE A 298 1.54 -24.53 1.35
C PHE A 298 1.05 -23.71 0.16
N ASN A 299 0.16 -22.76 0.40
CA ASN A 299 -0.34 -21.84 -0.60
C ASN A 299 0.61 -20.66 -0.75
N GLU A 300 1.45 -20.70 -1.80
CA GLU A 300 2.45 -19.65 -2.12
C GLU A 300 1.83 -18.28 -2.24
N GLU A 301 0.68 -18.20 -2.88
CA GLU A 301 -0.04 -16.95 -3.09
C GLU A 301 -0.52 -16.33 -1.78
N GLN A 302 -1.11 -17.15 -0.90
CA GLN A 302 -1.52 -16.71 0.42
C GLN A 302 -0.30 -16.26 1.25
N GLY A 303 0.83 -16.96 1.10
CA GLY A 303 2.10 -16.59 1.72
C GLY A 303 2.61 -15.22 1.25
N GLU A 304 2.59 -14.96 -0.06
CA GLU A 304 2.97 -13.65 -0.62
C GLU A 304 2.06 -12.54 -0.09
N ILE A 305 0.74 -12.72 -0.13
CA ILE A 305 -0.24 -11.74 0.36
C ILE A 305 0.00 -11.42 1.85
N GLU A 306 0.35 -12.41 2.67
CA GLU A 306 0.60 -12.22 4.10
C GLU A 306 1.80 -11.29 4.36
N VAL A 307 2.90 -11.45 3.61
CA VAL A 307 4.16 -10.76 3.89
C VAL A 307 4.47 -9.58 2.96
N LEU A 308 3.85 -9.53 1.78
CA LEU A 308 4.02 -8.45 0.79
C LEU A 308 2.77 -7.55 0.69
N GLY A 309 1.59 -8.07 1.08
CA GLY A 309 0.30 -7.43 0.87
C GLY A 309 -0.32 -7.69 -0.50
N PHE A 310 0.40 -8.32 -1.42
CA PHE A 310 -0.04 -8.68 -2.77
C PHE A 310 0.67 -9.95 -3.25
N THR A 311 0.33 -10.44 -4.47
CA THR A 311 1.03 -11.58 -5.10
C THR A 311 1.65 -11.17 -6.43
N PHE A 312 2.80 -11.75 -6.77
CA PHE A 312 3.42 -11.63 -8.10
C PHE A 312 2.74 -12.51 -9.16
N LYS A 313 1.91 -13.47 -8.75
CA LYS A 313 1.21 -14.37 -9.64
C LYS A 313 0.12 -13.62 -10.40
N ASP A 314 0.20 -13.64 -11.73
CA ASP A 314 -0.84 -13.04 -12.59
C ASP A 314 -2.05 -13.98 -12.68
N LYS A 315 -3.03 -13.75 -11.83
CA LYS A 315 -4.29 -14.51 -11.79
C LYS A 315 -5.20 -14.27 -12.99
N PHE A 316 -4.95 -13.19 -13.71
CA PHE A 316 -5.83 -12.76 -14.79
C PHE A 316 -5.36 -13.23 -16.17
N SER A 317 -4.14 -13.78 -16.29
CA SER A 317 -3.51 -14.16 -17.56
C SER A 317 -4.31 -15.16 -18.40
N GLN A 318 -5.09 -16.03 -17.75
CA GLN A 318 -5.93 -17.04 -18.41
C GLN A 318 -7.29 -16.53 -18.89
N TYR A 319 -7.66 -15.29 -18.57
CA TYR A 319 -8.96 -14.71 -18.91
C TYR A 319 -8.87 -13.69 -20.05
N ALA A 320 -9.95 -13.48 -20.76
CA ALA A 320 -10.08 -12.49 -21.84
C ALA A 320 -10.22 -11.08 -21.25
N VAL A 321 -9.13 -10.57 -20.64
CA VAL A 321 -9.11 -9.32 -19.86
C VAL A 321 -9.54 -8.09 -20.68
N GLU A 322 -9.32 -8.10 -21.98
CA GLU A 322 -9.69 -7.05 -22.94
C GLU A 322 -11.21 -6.82 -23.03
N LYS A 323 -12.01 -7.78 -22.60
CA LYS A 323 -13.48 -7.69 -22.57
C LYS A 323 -14.00 -6.92 -21.36
N TYR A 324 -13.17 -6.68 -20.36
CA TYR A 324 -13.59 -6.10 -19.10
C TYR A 324 -13.00 -4.71 -18.90
N ARG A 325 -13.71 -3.85 -18.19
CA ARG A 325 -13.23 -2.50 -17.88
C ARG A 325 -12.29 -2.51 -16.70
N VAL A 326 -11.34 -1.57 -16.69
CA VAL A 326 -10.60 -1.21 -15.48
C VAL A 326 -11.57 -0.51 -14.53
N PHE A 327 -11.60 -0.94 -13.27
CA PHE A 327 -12.51 -0.37 -12.27
C PHE A 327 -12.20 1.12 -12.03
N ASN A 328 -13.28 1.93 -12.01
CA ASN A 328 -13.20 3.33 -11.63
C ASN A 328 -14.39 3.68 -10.74
N SER A 329 -14.13 4.00 -9.46
CA SER A 329 -15.14 4.36 -8.47
C SER A 329 -15.92 5.64 -8.80
N ASP A 330 -15.36 6.53 -9.62
CA ASP A 330 -15.95 7.82 -9.95
C ASP A 330 -16.95 7.72 -11.12
N MET A 331 -17.02 6.56 -11.79
CA MET A 331 -17.96 6.32 -12.86
C MET A 331 -19.36 5.99 -12.33
N TYR A 332 -20.38 6.68 -12.87
CA TYR A 332 -21.80 6.47 -12.55
C TYR A 332 -22.54 5.54 -13.55
N ILE A 333 -21.79 4.80 -14.38
CA ILE A 333 -22.33 3.83 -15.34
C ILE A 333 -22.00 2.41 -14.88
N ASN A 334 -22.81 1.43 -15.28
CA ASN A 334 -22.53 0.03 -15.01
C ASN A 334 -21.21 -0.39 -15.65
N GLN A 335 -20.34 -1.03 -14.85
CA GLN A 335 -19.04 -1.54 -15.25
C GLN A 335 -19.01 -3.05 -15.07
N TYR A 336 -18.54 -3.77 -16.08
CA TYR A 336 -18.22 -5.20 -15.98
C TYR A 336 -16.71 -5.29 -15.76
N ILE A 337 -16.30 -5.56 -14.52
CA ILE A 337 -14.89 -5.61 -14.10
C ILE A 337 -14.49 -7.02 -13.75
N LEU A 338 -13.29 -7.43 -14.16
CA LEU A 338 -12.68 -8.67 -13.72
C LEU A 338 -12.01 -8.42 -12.36
N ALA A 339 -12.33 -9.23 -11.35
CA ALA A 339 -11.79 -9.05 -10.01
C ALA A 339 -11.53 -10.39 -9.32
N ASP A 340 -10.46 -10.46 -8.54
CA ASP A 340 -10.17 -11.59 -7.66
C ASP A 340 -10.81 -11.36 -6.29
N ILE A 341 -11.84 -12.15 -5.97
CA ILE A 341 -12.54 -12.11 -4.69
C ILE A 341 -11.66 -12.79 -3.63
N ILE A 342 -11.22 -12.03 -2.66
CA ILE A 342 -10.40 -12.51 -1.54
C ILE A 342 -11.27 -13.02 -0.42
N GLU A 343 -12.30 -12.25 -0.05
CA GLU A 343 -13.16 -12.53 1.09
C GLU A 343 -14.57 -12.01 0.87
N VAL A 344 -15.56 -12.74 1.34
CA VAL A 344 -16.95 -12.31 1.42
C VAL A 344 -17.41 -12.31 2.88
N ARG A 345 -17.78 -11.15 3.39
CA ARG A 345 -18.31 -10.98 4.75
C ARG A 345 -19.82 -10.76 4.71
N LEU A 346 -20.56 -11.69 5.30
CA LEU A 346 -22.02 -11.61 5.37
C LEU A 346 -22.47 -10.59 6.42
N HIS A 347 -23.50 -9.84 6.09
CA HIS A 347 -24.12 -8.86 6.97
C HIS A 347 -25.65 -8.90 6.83
N LYS A 348 -26.37 -8.26 7.77
CA LYS A 348 -27.81 -8.05 7.64
C LYS A 348 -28.11 -6.55 7.64
N ASP A 349 -28.98 -6.11 6.75
CA ASP A 349 -29.46 -4.73 6.75
C ASP A 349 -30.39 -4.43 7.95
N LYS A 350 -30.76 -3.18 8.11
CA LYS A 350 -31.65 -2.74 9.21
C LYS A 350 -33.01 -3.44 9.24
N ARG A 351 -33.41 -4.12 8.13
CA ARG A 351 -34.65 -4.91 8.02
C ARG A 351 -34.39 -6.42 8.15
N GLY A 352 -33.17 -6.84 8.54
CA GLY A 352 -32.80 -8.24 8.74
C GLY A 352 -32.52 -9.01 7.44
N ARG A 353 -32.52 -8.38 6.26
CA ARG A 353 -32.25 -9.03 4.98
C ARG A 353 -30.76 -9.22 4.77
N LYS A 354 -30.36 -10.35 4.18
CA LYS A 354 -28.95 -10.68 3.90
C LYS A 354 -28.35 -9.70 2.89
N MET A 355 -27.12 -9.27 3.14
CA MET A 355 -26.25 -8.50 2.25
C MET A 355 -24.81 -8.95 2.44
N ALA A 356 -23.88 -8.52 1.58
CA ALA A 356 -22.48 -8.87 1.72
C ALA A 356 -21.55 -7.68 1.44
N PHE A 357 -20.40 -7.70 2.12
CA PHE A 357 -19.22 -6.92 1.74
C PHE A 357 -18.23 -7.86 1.07
N ILE A 358 -17.80 -7.54 -0.14
CA ILE A 358 -16.85 -8.31 -0.93
C ILE A 358 -15.54 -7.56 -0.96
N ASN A 359 -14.50 -8.14 -0.38
CA ASN A 359 -13.15 -7.64 -0.51
C ASN A 359 -12.50 -8.32 -1.73
N ALA A 360 -12.15 -7.55 -2.74
CA ALA A 360 -11.60 -8.05 -4.00
C ALA A 360 -10.52 -7.14 -4.58
N ILE A 361 -9.66 -7.70 -5.43
CA ILE A 361 -8.67 -6.96 -6.22
C ILE A 361 -9.15 -6.93 -7.68
N PRO A 362 -9.63 -5.78 -8.19
CA PRO A 362 -9.95 -5.63 -9.60
C PRO A 362 -8.70 -5.80 -10.49
N TYR A 363 -8.89 -6.28 -11.72
CA TYR A 363 -7.83 -6.26 -12.73
C TYR A 363 -7.31 -4.83 -12.94
N MET A 364 -6.00 -4.64 -12.84
CA MET A 364 -5.34 -3.32 -12.88
C MET A 364 -5.78 -2.34 -11.78
N GLY A 365 -6.33 -2.85 -10.67
CA GLY A 365 -6.80 -2.06 -9.54
C GLY A 365 -6.24 -2.49 -8.19
N THR A 366 -6.48 -1.67 -7.15
CA THR A 366 -6.09 -1.96 -5.76
C THR A 366 -7.17 -2.77 -5.05
N LYS A 367 -6.79 -3.37 -3.92
CA LYS A 367 -7.73 -4.04 -3.02
C LYS A 367 -8.87 -3.10 -2.63
N THR A 368 -10.09 -3.47 -2.96
CA THR A 368 -11.28 -2.64 -2.85
C THR A 368 -12.41 -3.40 -2.14
N ASP A 369 -13.13 -2.71 -1.27
CA ASP A 369 -14.35 -3.23 -0.67
C ASP A 369 -15.56 -2.87 -1.55
N PHE A 370 -16.28 -3.89 -1.97
CA PHE A 370 -17.53 -3.78 -2.72
C PHE A 370 -18.71 -4.15 -1.84
N VAL A 371 -19.90 -3.61 -2.16
CA VAL A 371 -21.11 -3.87 -1.39
C VAL A 371 -22.16 -4.52 -2.27
N VAL A 372 -22.69 -5.67 -1.84
CA VAL A 372 -23.85 -6.33 -2.43
C VAL A 372 -25.03 -6.07 -1.51
N PHE A 373 -25.92 -5.18 -1.91
CA PHE A 373 -27.13 -4.90 -1.14
C PHE A 373 -28.13 -6.05 -1.21
N ALA A 374 -29.04 -6.10 -0.24
CA ALA A 374 -30.02 -7.18 -0.10
C ALA A 374 -30.92 -7.39 -1.32
N SER A 375 -31.10 -6.37 -2.18
CA SER A 375 -31.81 -6.48 -3.46
C SER A 375 -31.08 -7.32 -4.51
N SER A 376 -29.75 -7.36 -4.45
CA SER A 376 -28.86 -8.05 -5.41
C SER A 376 -28.19 -9.28 -4.81
N PHE A 377 -28.34 -9.52 -3.50
CA PHE A 377 -27.69 -10.61 -2.82
C PHE A 377 -28.28 -11.96 -3.21
N ARG A 378 -27.42 -12.95 -3.47
CA ARG A 378 -27.77 -14.37 -3.66
C ARG A 378 -26.98 -15.22 -2.68
N ASP A 379 -27.58 -16.29 -2.16
CA ASP A 379 -26.95 -17.16 -1.16
C ASP A 379 -25.62 -17.78 -1.66
N GLU A 380 -25.51 -18.05 -2.96
CA GLU A 380 -24.28 -18.54 -3.60
C GLU A 380 -23.07 -17.59 -3.47
N TYR A 381 -23.30 -16.29 -3.25
CA TYR A 381 -22.24 -15.31 -3.09
C TYR A 381 -21.46 -15.46 -1.78
N ALA A 382 -22.04 -16.14 -0.78
CA ALA A 382 -21.45 -16.30 0.54
C ALA A 382 -20.10 -17.06 0.55
N SER A 383 -19.87 -17.91 -0.44
CA SER A 383 -18.70 -18.80 -0.52
C SER A 383 -17.78 -18.50 -1.71
N LEU A 384 -17.99 -17.37 -2.42
CA LEU A 384 -17.17 -17.04 -3.58
C LEU A 384 -15.75 -16.70 -3.19
N LYS A 385 -14.79 -17.27 -3.92
CA LYS A 385 -13.37 -16.98 -3.82
C LYS A 385 -12.70 -17.20 -5.18
N GLY A 386 -11.75 -16.33 -5.54
CA GLY A 386 -11.06 -16.39 -6.83
C GLY A 386 -11.60 -15.38 -7.83
N VAL A 387 -11.28 -15.56 -9.11
CA VAL A 387 -11.56 -14.57 -10.15
C VAL A 387 -12.98 -14.66 -10.66
N TYR A 388 -13.69 -13.53 -10.62
CA TYR A 388 -15.06 -13.36 -11.11
C TYR A 388 -15.21 -12.04 -11.85
N VAL A 389 -16.27 -11.93 -12.64
CA VAL A 389 -16.73 -10.64 -13.22
C VAL A 389 -17.74 -10.05 -12.26
N LEU A 390 -17.46 -8.86 -11.76
CA LEU A 390 -18.37 -8.07 -10.96
C LEU A 390 -19.09 -7.07 -11.87
N GLU A 391 -20.40 -7.09 -11.87
CA GLU A 391 -21.21 -6.01 -12.43
C GLU A 391 -21.34 -4.94 -11.35
N VAL A 392 -20.64 -3.82 -11.54
CA VAL A 392 -20.57 -2.72 -10.57
C VAL A 392 -21.35 -1.53 -11.11
N SER A 393 -22.30 -1.06 -10.33
CA SER A 393 -23.04 0.18 -10.58
C SER A 393 -22.39 1.36 -9.87
N LYS A 394 -23.13 2.38 -9.53
CA LYS A 394 -22.68 3.60 -8.86
C LYS A 394 -21.70 3.31 -7.70
N GLY A 395 -20.48 3.80 -7.81
CA GLY A 395 -19.43 3.57 -6.84
C GLY A 395 -19.04 2.07 -6.77
N ASN A 396 -19.03 1.51 -5.56
CA ASN A 396 -18.61 0.12 -5.30
C ASN A 396 -19.80 -0.84 -5.14
N GLN A 397 -20.99 -0.50 -5.62
CA GLN A 397 -22.18 -1.33 -5.50
C GLN A 397 -22.18 -2.44 -6.55
N VAL A 398 -22.15 -3.70 -6.12
CA VAL A 398 -22.27 -4.88 -6.99
C VAL A 398 -23.71 -5.27 -7.19
N THR A 399 -24.11 -5.39 -8.44
CA THR A 399 -25.46 -5.80 -8.86
C THR A 399 -25.52 -7.23 -9.39
N GLY A 400 -24.39 -7.77 -9.85
CA GLY A 400 -24.25 -9.14 -10.33
C GLY A 400 -22.83 -9.67 -10.22
N ILE A 401 -22.70 -11.00 -10.11
CA ILE A 401 -21.41 -11.71 -10.10
C ILE A 401 -21.52 -12.91 -11.02
N VAL A 402 -20.63 -13.04 -11.99
CA VAL A 402 -20.62 -14.14 -12.97
C VAL A 402 -19.21 -14.70 -13.16
N LYS A 403 -19.11 -15.92 -13.70
CA LYS A 403 -17.82 -16.52 -14.06
C LYS A 403 -17.21 -15.78 -15.26
N PRO A 404 -15.89 -15.54 -15.29
CA PRO A 404 -15.21 -14.92 -16.42
C PRO A 404 -15.05 -15.88 -17.60
N GLU A 405 -14.90 -15.31 -18.80
CA GLU A 405 -14.55 -16.06 -19.99
C GLU A 405 -13.05 -16.39 -19.97
N ILE A 406 -12.73 -17.66 -20.27
CA ILE A 406 -11.36 -18.15 -20.44
C ILE A 406 -10.92 -17.84 -21.89
N LYS A 407 -9.64 -17.53 -22.11
CA LYS A 407 -9.05 -17.32 -23.44
C LYS A 407 -9.09 -18.57 -24.30
#